data_a9cf40f0874f1324cfbfaa54f2994f7e
#
_entry.id   a9cf40f0874f1324cfbfaa54f2994f7e
#
_cell.length_a   1.000
_cell.length_b   1.000
_cell.length_c   1.000
_cell.angle_alpha   90.00
_cell.angle_beta   90.00
_cell.angle_gamma   90.00
#
_symmetry.space_group_name_H-M   'P 1'
#
loop_
_entity.id
_entity.type
_entity.pdbx_description
1 polymer ?
#
loop_
_entity_poly.entity_id
_entity_poly.type
_entity_poly.pdbx_seq_one_letter_code
_entity_poly.pdbx_strand_id
1 'polypeptide(L)'
;MKFLVIIFGIAVSIFMHGSGLSVDSKWWWDLLLSFNVKALSENLGMVVFCFWIHLPLMIIFSLVCALIINRVGYPRYFIYSVLATSFFTFVVLPSLPVFDVLLAGGMSPLRFIDIFVKTLMFLTFFFVFNILVKKYNRLNLLV
;
A
#
# COMPACT_ATOMS: atom_id res chain seq x y z
N MET A 1 -15.49 16.11 -10.20
CA MET A 1 -14.61 15.98 -9.02
C MET A 1 -14.59 14.56 -8.42
N LYS A 2 -15.72 13.97 -7.97
CA LYS A 2 -15.73 12.62 -7.38
C LYS A 2 -15.12 11.55 -8.28
N PHE A 3 -15.46 11.57 -9.58
CA PHE A 3 -14.91 10.63 -10.56
C PHE A 3 -13.38 10.72 -10.70
N LEU A 4 -12.83 11.92 -10.73
CA LEU A 4 -11.37 12.12 -10.78
C LEU A 4 -10.68 11.59 -9.53
N VAL A 5 -11.30 11.72 -8.35
CA VAL A 5 -10.77 11.16 -7.10
C VAL A 5 -10.77 9.64 -7.12
N ILE A 6 -11.80 9.03 -7.71
CA ILE A 6 -11.85 7.57 -7.89
C ILE A 6 -10.74 7.10 -8.83
N ILE A 7 -10.58 7.73 -9.99
CA ILE A 7 -9.49 7.41 -10.93
C ILE A 7 -8.13 7.57 -10.26
N PHE A 8 -7.94 8.64 -9.50
CA PHE A 8 -6.70 8.89 -8.77
C PHE A 8 -6.44 7.76 -7.74
N GLY A 9 -7.44 7.32 -6.99
CA GLY A 9 -7.31 6.21 -6.05
C GLY A 9 -6.98 4.87 -6.74
N ILE A 10 -7.55 4.61 -7.92
CA ILE A 10 -7.20 3.46 -8.75
C ILE A 10 -5.73 3.53 -9.18
N ALA A 11 -5.29 4.68 -9.70
CA ALA A 11 -3.91 4.89 -10.14
C ALA A 11 -2.92 4.73 -8.98
N VAL A 12 -3.24 5.25 -7.79
CA VAL A 12 -2.45 5.11 -6.57
C VAL A 12 -2.32 3.63 -6.17
N SER A 13 -3.40 2.86 -6.21
CA SER A 13 -3.37 1.44 -5.89
C SER A 13 -2.52 0.65 -6.89
N ILE A 14 -2.68 0.91 -8.19
CA ILE A 14 -1.89 0.25 -9.24
C ILE A 14 -0.40 0.61 -9.08
N PHE A 15 -0.07 1.86 -8.83
CA PHE A 15 1.31 2.28 -8.60
C PHE A 15 1.91 1.61 -7.37
N MET A 16 1.18 1.58 -6.26
CA MET A 16 1.63 1.00 -4.99
C MET A 16 1.96 -0.49 -5.10
N HIS A 17 1.17 -1.25 -5.86
CA HIS A 17 1.32 -2.70 -6.00
C HIS A 17 2.06 -3.12 -7.27
N GLY A 18 1.99 -2.31 -8.33
CA GLY A 18 2.60 -2.60 -9.64
C GLY A 18 4.03 -2.08 -9.80
N SER A 19 4.46 -1.15 -8.95
CA SER A 19 5.80 -0.60 -9.02
C SER A 19 6.83 -1.59 -8.49
N GLY A 20 7.13 -2.67 -9.19
CA GLY A 20 8.31 -3.55 -9.12
C GLY A 20 9.27 -3.51 -7.91
N LEU A 21 8.86 -2.95 -6.79
CA LEU A 21 9.46 -3.15 -5.47
C LEU A 21 9.11 -4.58 -5.03
N SER A 22 9.34 -5.51 -5.98
CA SER A 22 9.23 -6.91 -5.69
C SER A 22 10.30 -7.24 -4.66
N VAL A 23 9.86 -7.91 -3.63
CA VAL A 23 10.69 -8.47 -2.55
C VAL A 23 11.72 -9.50 -3.06
N ASP A 24 11.78 -9.71 -4.37
CA ASP A 24 12.67 -10.68 -5.05
C ASP A 24 14.13 -10.25 -5.14
N SER A 25 14.54 -9.15 -4.57
CA SER A 25 15.95 -8.80 -4.57
C SER A 25 16.71 -9.65 -3.54
N LYS A 26 17.56 -10.52 -4.03
CA LYS A 26 18.41 -11.45 -3.26
C LYS A 26 19.15 -10.78 -2.10
N TRP A 27 19.61 -9.54 -2.28
CA TRP A 27 20.34 -8.80 -1.27
C TRP A 27 19.50 -8.45 -0.02
N TRP A 28 18.17 -8.30 -0.16
CA TRP A 28 17.27 -8.09 0.97
C TRP A 28 17.11 -9.36 1.81
N TRP A 29 17.10 -10.53 1.17
CA TRP A 29 17.10 -11.80 1.87
C TRP A 29 18.40 -12.00 2.64
N ASP A 30 19.53 -11.64 2.03
CA ASP A 30 20.84 -11.75 2.68
C ASP A 30 20.93 -10.80 3.89
N LEU A 31 20.36 -9.60 3.78
CA LEU A 31 20.26 -8.65 4.89
C LEU A 31 19.40 -9.19 6.04
N LEU A 32 18.24 -9.76 5.73
CA LEU A 32 17.35 -10.39 6.72
C LEU A 32 18.02 -11.55 7.44
N LEU A 33 18.71 -12.40 6.72
CA LEU A 33 19.44 -13.53 7.29
C LEU A 33 20.55 -13.04 8.23
N SER A 34 21.13 -11.87 7.96
CA SER A 34 22.15 -11.28 8.83
C SER A 34 21.59 -10.80 10.18
N PHE A 35 20.31 -10.44 10.26
CA PHE A 35 19.64 -10.03 11.50
C PHE A 35 19.14 -11.18 12.38
N ASN A 36 19.51 -12.42 12.05
CA ASN A 36 19.19 -13.62 12.86
C ASN A 36 17.67 -13.81 13.13
N VAL A 37 16.84 -13.50 12.16
CA VAL A 37 15.36 -13.56 12.23
C VAL A 37 14.84 -15.01 12.33
N LYS A 38 15.73 -15.99 12.46
CA LYS A 38 15.38 -17.41 12.65
C LYS A 38 14.47 -17.68 13.87
N ALA A 39 14.36 -16.73 14.79
CA ALA A 39 13.50 -16.87 15.99
C ALA A 39 12.02 -16.53 15.76
N LEU A 40 11.69 -15.86 14.66
CA LEU A 40 10.31 -15.60 14.30
C LEU A 40 9.80 -16.67 13.34
N SER A 41 8.55 -17.12 13.51
CA SER A 41 7.93 -18.00 12.52
C SER A 41 8.09 -17.35 11.14
N GLU A 42 8.37 -18.14 10.11
CA GLU A 42 8.66 -17.66 8.75
C GLU A 42 7.63 -16.61 8.28
N ASN A 43 6.35 -16.80 8.60
CA ASN A 43 5.28 -15.89 8.26
C ASN A 43 5.35 -14.54 8.98
N LEU A 44 5.71 -14.53 10.27
CA LEU A 44 5.82 -13.30 11.06
C LEU A 44 7.06 -12.50 10.64
N GLY A 45 8.18 -13.18 10.38
CA GLY A 45 9.39 -12.58 9.84
C GLY A 45 9.14 -11.86 8.51
N MET A 46 8.34 -12.46 7.64
CA MET A 46 7.92 -11.87 6.38
C MET A 46 7.06 -10.61 6.53
N VAL A 47 6.08 -10.64 7.43
CA VAL A 47 5.24 -9.45 7.70
C VAL A 47 6.11 -8.29 8.19
N VAL A 48 7.01 -8.55 9.14
CA VAL A 48 7.92 -7.53 9.69
C VAL A 48 8.84 -6.98 8.61
N PHE A 49 9.34 -7.83 7.74
CA PHE A 49 10.19 -7.45 6.63
C PHE A 49 9.48 -6.57 5.60
N CYS A 50 8.31 -6.98 5.11
CA CYS A 50 7.50 -6.18 4.21
C CYS A 50 7.17 -4.82 4.84
N PHE A 51 6.89 -4.79 6.15
CA PHE A 51 6.65 -3.57 6.88
C PHE A 51 7.85 -2.60 6.79
N TRP A 52 9.05 -3.06 7.17
CA TRP A 52 10.23 -2.18 7.22
C TRP A 52 10.67 -1.66 5.87
N ILE A 53 10.62 -2.48 4.81
CA ILE A 53 11.02 -2.06 3.46
C ILE A 53 10.08 -0.99 2.91
N HIS A 54 8.78 -1.19 3.11
CA HIS A 54 7.80 -0.29 2.51
C HIS A 54 7.54 0.95 3.34
N LEU A 55 7.95 0.97 4.62
CA LEU A 55 7.65 2.03 5.57
C LEU A 55 8.01 3.44 5.04
N PRO A 56 9.26 3.74 4.62
CA PRO A 56 9.61 5.09 4.20
C PRO A 56 8.81 5.55 2.97
N LEU A 57 8.65 4.65 1.99
CA LEU A 57 7.91 4.95 0.77
C LEU A 57 6.42 5.19 1.06
N MET A 58 5.80 4.37 1.91
CA MET A 58 4.40 4.51 2.27
C MET A 58 4.13 5.78 3.07
N ILE A 59 5.07 6.22 3.92
CA ILE A 59 4.98 7.49 4.64
C ILE A 59 4.94 8.66 3.64
N ILE A 60 5.93 8.75 2.75
CA ILE A 60 6.03 9.84 1.78
C ILE A 60 4.82 9.85 0.85
N PHE A 61 4.48 8.69 0.31
CA PHE A 61 3.41 8.55 -0.66
C PHE A 61 2.04 8.86 -0.08
N SER A 62 1.75 8.40 1.15
CA SER A 62 0.50 8.70 1.84
C SER A 62 0.40 10.17 2.25
N LEU A 63 1.51 10.83 2.59
CA LEU A 63 1.54 12.27 2.85
C LEU A 63 1.17 13.07 1.59
N VAL A 64 1.79 12.76 0.45
CA VAL A 64 1.48 13.42 -0.84
C VAL A 64 0.00 13.23 -1.19
N CYS A 65 -0.51 12.01 -1.09
CA CYS A 65 -1.93 11.72 -1.33
C CYS A 65 -2.85 12.49 -0.37
N ALA A 66 -2.49 12.58 0.91
CA ALA A 66 -3.27 13.32 1.90
C ALA A 66 -3.32 14.83 1.57
N LEU A 67 -2.20 15.43 1.13
CA LEU A 67 -2.15 16.83 0.69
C LEU A 67 -3.05 17.08 -0.53
N ILE A 68 -2.98 16.21 -1.54
CA ILE A 68 -3.80 16.31 -2.75
C ILE A 68 -5.29 16.16 -2.40
N ILE A 69 -5.65 15.11 -1.68
CA ILE A 69 -7.04 14.81 -1.34
C ILE A 69 -7.66 15.87 -0.42
N ASN A 70 -6.84 16.48 0.44
CA ASN A 70 -7.32 17.54 1.31
C ASN A 70 -7.69 18.83 0.53
N ARG A 71 -7.01 19.08 -0.60
CA ARG A 71 -7.33 20.20 -1.51
C ARG A 71 -8.54 19.89 -2.39
N VAL A 72 -8.64 18.67 -2.89
CA VAL A 72 -9.69 18.24 -3.83
C VAL A 72 -10.99 17.88 -3.12
N GLY A 73 -10.90 17.36 -1.90
CA GLY A 73 -12.02 16.84 -1.13
C GLY A 73 -12.31 15.35 -1.42
N TYR A 74 -13.40 14.87 -0.86
CA TYR A 74 -13.91 13.49 -1.07
C TYR A 74 -12.98 12.35 -0.62
N PRO A 75 -12.39 12.37 0.59
CA PRO A 75 -11.45 11.35 1.04
C PRO A 75 -12.07 9.94 1.11
N ARG A 76 -13.38 9.82 1.37
CA ARG A 76 -14.07 8.52 1.40
C ARG A 76 -14.03 7.82 0.05
N TYR A 77 -14.28 8.54 -1.06
CA TYR A 77 -14.24 7.96 -2.41
C TYR A 77 -12.82 7.52 -2.79
N PHE A 78 -11.81 8.27 -2.35
CA PHE A 78 -10.42 7.90 -2.52
C PHE A 78 -10.09 6.59 -1.78
N ILE A 79 -10.41 6.50 -0.50
CA ILE A 79 -10.16 5.31 0.32
C ILE A 79 -10.86 4.09 -0.27
N TYR A 80 -12.13 4.22 -0.64
CA TYR A 80 -12.90 3.12 -1.24
C TYR A 80 -12.32 2.67 -2.57
N SER A 81 -11.86 3.58 -3.42
CA SER A 81 -11.24 3.21 -4.70
C SER A 81 -9.89 2.53 -4.50
N VAL A 82 -9.06 2.98 -3.57
CA VAL A 82 -7.79 2.30 -3.22
C VAL A 82 -8.07 0.88 -2.70
N LEU A 83 -8.99 0.73 -1.74
CA LEU A 83 -9.33 -0.57 -1.17
C LEU A 83 -9.91 -1.51 -2.22
N ALA A 84 -10.91 -1.06 -2.98
CA ALA A 84 -11.56 -1.87 -4.00
C ALA A 84 -10.57 -2.33 -5.08
N THR A 85 -9.70 -1.43 -5.54
CA THR A 85 -8.70 -1.77 -6.56
C THR A 85 -7.64 -2.71 -6.00
N SER A 86 -7.11 -2.45 -4.79
CA SER A 86 -6.14 -3.34 -4.16
C SER A 86 -6.70 -4.74 -3.99
N PHE A 87 -7.92 -4.85 -3.49
CA PHE A 87 -8.56 -6.15 -3.31
C PHE A 87 -8.90 -6.84 -4.64
N PHE A 88 -9.59 -6.15 -5.54
CA PHE A 88 -10.05 -6.75 -6.79
C PHE A 88 -8.89 -7.10 -7.72
N THR A 89 -8.01 -6.14 -8.00
CA THR A 89 -6.94 -6.32 -9.00
C THR A 89 -5.83 -7.25 -8.52
N PHE A 90 -5.50 -7.21 -7.24
CA PHE A 90 -4.33 -7.91 -6.72
C PHE A 90 -4.66 -9.16 -5.88
N VAL A 91 -5.91 -9.32 -5.46
CA VAL A 91 -6.36 -10.51 -4.72
C VAL A 91 -7.31 -11.35 -5.55
N VAL A 92 -8.42 -10.76 -6.03
CA VAL A 92 -9.48 -11.53 -6.73
C VAL A 92 -9.03 -11.95 -8.12
N LEU A 93 -8.51 -11.04 -8.95
CA LEU A 93 -8.09 -11.39 -10.31
C LEU A 93 -7.04 -12.50 -10.35
N PRO A 94 -5.94 -12.44 -9.59
CA PRO A 94 -4.93 -13.51 -9.59
C PRO A 94 -5.42 -14.83 -9.01
N SER A 95 -6.51 -14.85 -8.22
CA SER A 95 -7.10 -16.09 -7.70
C SER A 95 -8.02 -16.80 -8.67
N LEU A 96 -8.35 -16.17 -9.80
CA LEU A 96 -9.20 -16.80 -10.83
C LEU A 96 -8.37 -17.80 -11.66
N PRO A 97 -8.88 -19.01 -11.93
CA PRO A 97 -8.17 -20.08 -12.65
C PRO A 97 -7.64 -19.68 -14.03
N VAL A 98 -8.30 -18.74 -14.68
CA VAL A 98 -7.89 -18.21 -16.00
C VAL A 98 -6.54 -17.49 -15.94
N PHE A 99 -6.20 -16.89 -14.80
CA PHE A 99 -4.94 -16.15 -14.60
C PHE A 99 -3.79 -17.04 -14.15
N ASP A 100 -4.05 -18.21 -13.57
CA ASP A 100 -3.02 -19.21 -13.25
C ASP A 100 -2.25 -19.66 -14.50
N VAL A 101 -2.96 -19.72 -15.64
CA VAL A 101 -2.37 -20.06 -16.94
C VAL A 101 -1.53 -18.92 -17.53
N LEU A 102 -1.93 -17.65 -17.26
CA LEU A 102 -1.27 -16.46 -17.82
C LEU A 102 -0.08 -15.98 -16.98
N LEU A 103 -0.10 -16.22 -15.67
CA LEU A 103 0.89 -15.68 -14.73
C LEU A 103 1.86 -16.75 -14.19
N ALA A 104 1.89 -17.96 -14.76
CA ALA A 104 2.84 -19.04 -14.49
C ALA A 104 3.23 -19.21 -13.01
N GLY A 105 2.22 -19.24 -12.14
CA GLY A 105 2.45 -19.50 -10.73
C GLY A 105 1.58 -18.68 -9.81
N GLY A 106 0.38 -19.08 -9.59
CA GLY A 106 -0.64 -18.59 -8.69
C GLY A 106 -0.27 -17.56 -7.61
N MET A 107 -1.22 -17.09 -6.87
CA MET A 107 -0.96 -16.11 -5.81
C MET A 107 -0.20 -16.77 -4.66
N SER A 108 1.09 -16.50 -4.55
CA SER A 108 1.88 -16.97 -3.41
C SER A 108 1.37 -16.30 -2.10
N PRO A 109 1.37 -16.99 -0.97
CA PRO A 109 1.02 -16.42 0.34
C PRO A 109 1.79 -15.13 0.64
N LEU A 110 3.02 -15.05 0.18
CA LEU A 110 3.91 -13.89 0.29
C LEU A 110 3.35 -12.65 -0.40
N ARG A 111 2.87 -12.81 -1.62
CA ARG A 111 2.30 -11.72 -2.40
C ARG A 111 1.03 -11.18 -1.74
N PHE A 112 0.23 -12.07 -1.17
CA PHE A 112 -0.95 -11.67 -0.41
C PHE A 112 -0.57 -10.83 0.83
N ILE A 113 0.41 -11.29 1.59
CA ILE A 113 0.93 -10.58 2.78
C ILE A 113 1.47 -9.20 2.37
N ASP A 114 2.27 -9.13 1.30
CA ASP A 114 2.85 -7.87 0.81
C ASP A 114 1.76 -6.86 0.42
N ILE A 115 0.75 -7.29 -0.34
CA ILE A 115 -0.39 -6.44 -0.73
C ILE A 115 -1.14 -5.94 0.50
N PHE A 116 -1.42 -6.84 1.44
CA PHE A 116 -2.16 -6.51 2.67
C PHE A 116 -1.38 -5.50 3.52
N VAL A 117 -0.09 -5.75 3.76
CA VAL A 117 0.78 -4.88 4.55
C VAL A 117 0.90 -3.50 3.90
N LYS A 118 1.18 -3.41 2.61
CA LYS A 118 1.25 -2.14 1.88
C LYS A 118 -0.05 -1.35 1.96
N THR A 119 -1.17 -2.01 1.71
CA THR A 119 -2.49 -1.34 1.76
C THR A 119 -2.79 -0.83 3.16
N LEU A 120 -2.56 -1.65 4.19
CA LEU A 120 -2.81 -1.27 5.58
C LEU A 120 -1.94 -0.10 6.01
N MET A 121 -0.64 -0.14 5.72
CA MET A 121 0.30 0.93 6.03
C MET A 121 -0.08 2.23 5.34
N PHE A 122 -0.33 2.16 4.03
CA PHE A 122 -0.72 3.33 3.25
C PHE A 122 -1.97 3.99 3.84
N LEU A 123 -3.02 3.23 4.10
CA LEU A 123 -4.28 3.77 4.64
C LEU A 123 -4.11 4.34 6.04
N THR A 124 -3.31 3.69 6.90
CA THR A 124 -3.02 4.17 8.25
C THR A 124 -2.32 5.53 8.21
N PHE A 125 -1.23 5.65 7.43
CA PHE A 125 -0.52 6.92 7.28
C PHE A 125 -1.35 7.98 6.58
N PHE A 126 -2.08 7.61 5.52
CA PHE A 126 -3.00 8.53 4.85
C PHE A 126 -4.04 9.11 5.81
N PHE A 127 -4.62 8.29 6.67
CA PHE A 127 -5.60 8.73 7.66
C PHE A 127 -4.99 9.70 8.68
N VAL A 128 -3.82 9.36 9.23
CA VAL A 128 -3.08 10.23 10.16
C VAL A 128 -2.74 11.56 9.51
N PHE A 129 -2.15 11.55 8.32
CA PHE A 129 -1.77 12.77 7.62
C PHE A 129 -2.98 13.61 7.20
N ASN A 130 -4.08 13.00 6.81
CA ASN A 130 -5.31 13.72 6.48
C ASN A 130 -5.87 14.48 7.69
N ILE A 131 -5.76 13.91 8.90
CA ILE A 131 -6.13 14.61 10.15
C ILE A 131 -5.16 15.76 10.43
N LEU A 132 -3.86 15.52 10.34
CA LEU A 132 -2.82 16.53 10.61
C LEU A 132 -2.94 17.72 9.65
N VAL A 133 -3.08 17.47 8.35
CA VAL A 133 -3.23 18.52 7.34
C VAL A 133 -4.51 19.34 7.57
N LYS A 134 -5.62 18.69 7.93
CA LYS A 134 -6.86 19.41 8.28
C LYS A 134 -6.69 20.30 9.51
N LYS A 135 -6.00 19.80 10.54
CA LYS A 135 -5.71 20.57 11.74
C LYS A 135 -4.83 21.79 11.42
N TYR A 136 -3.77 21.57 10.66
CA TYR A 136 -2.87 22.65 10.21
C TYR A 136 -3.58 23.73 9.41
N ASN A 137 -4.41 23.35 8.43
CA ASN A 137 -5.17 24.29 7.63
C ASN A 137 -6.17 25.11 8.46
N ARG A 138 -6.76 24.53 9.51
CA ARG A 138 -7.64 25.27 10.44
C ARG A 138 -6.87 26.30 11.27
N LEU A 139 -5.67 25.97 11.70
CA LEU A 139 -4.83 26.90 12.48
C LEU A 139 -4.41 28.11 11.65
N ASN A 140 -4.05 27.89 10.37
CA ASN A 140 -3.66 28.99 9.47
C ASN A 140 -4.83 29.89 9.01
N LEU A 141 -6.07 29.45 9.21
CA LEU A 141 -7.25 30.31 8.93
C LEU A 141 -7.65 31.18 10.14
N LEU A 142 -7.01 30.96 11.29
CA LEU A 142 -7.25 31.71 12.54
C LEU A 142 -6.18 32.77 12.80
N VAL A 143 -5.16 32.87 11.96
CA VAL A 143 -4.11 33.88 11.93
C VAL A 143 -4.32 34.79 10.73
#